data_ad41176314930fbd5f725d7ae71d45d5
#
_entry.id   ad41176314930fbd5f725d7ae71d45d5
#
_cell.length_a   1.000
_cell.length_b   1.000
_cell.length_c   1.000
_cell.angle_alpha   90.00
_cell.angle_beta   90.00
_cell.angle_gamma   90.00
#
_symmetry.space_group_name_H-M   'P 1'
#
loop_
_entity.id
_entity.type
_entity.pdbx_description
1 polymer ?
#
loop_
_entity_poly.entity_id
_entity_poly.type
_entity_poly.pdbx_seq_one_letter_code
_entity_poly.pdbx_strand_id
1 'polypeptide(L)'
;PGEYAYAIGSPGGVQFANTITGGRISAINRDLTVNDRVMTLIQTDASINNGNSGGALINKYGQVVGITSAKLSGNAFGSATVEGMGFAIPINTAKDIVDELIQNGYVSGRPSIGITGQNVESADGKVSGVQYIH
;
A
#
# COMPACT_ATOMS: atom_id res chain seq x y z
N PRO A 1 -16.30 -4.68 -10.70
CA PRO A 1 -16.51 -3.22 -10.57
C PRO A 1 -17.95 -2.87 -10.23
N GLY A 2 -18.13 -1.74 -9.50
CA GLY A 2 -19.45 -1.27 -9.07
C GLY A 2 -19.95 -1.84 -7.74
N GLU A 3 -19.34 -2.87 -7.20
CA GLU A 3 -19.69 -3.43 -5.90
C GLU A 3 -19.30 -2.50 -4.74
N TYR A 4 -20.07 -2.51 -3.66
CA TYR A 4 -19.72 -1.77 -2.46
C TYR A 4 -18.43 -2.29 -1.83
N ALA A 5 -17.60 -1.36 -1.38
CA ALA A 5 -16.36 -1.63 -0.69
C ALA A 5 -16.20 -0.68 0.51
N TYR A 6 -15.66 -1.22 1.59
CA TYR A 6 -15.42 -0.48 2.84
C TYR A 6 -13.99 -0.66 3.26
N ALA A 7 -13.29 0.45 3.49
CA ALA A 7 -11.94 0.45 4.04
C ALA A 7 -12.01 0.68 5.54
N ILE A 8 -11.35 -0.18 6.31
CA ILE A 8 -11.32 -0.14 7.77
C ILE A 8 -9.93 0.30 8.23
N GLY A 9 -9.89 1.23 9.17
CA GLY A 9 -8.61 1.73 9.68
C GLY A 9 -8.74 2.52 10.97
N SER A 10 -7.65 3.16 11.35
CA SER A 10 -7.53 3.97 12.57
C SER A 10 -6.87 5.32 12.24
N PRO A 11 -7.55 6.19 11.45
CA PRO A 11 -7.01 7.50 11.09
C PRO A 11 -6.77 8.34 12.35
N GLY A 12 -5.54 8.88 12.49
CA GLY A 12 -5.19 9.66 13.68
C GLY A 12 -4.90 8.85 14.94
N GLY A 13 -4.73 7.54 14.82
CA GLY A 13 -4.36 6.65 15.92
C GLY A 13 -5.55 6.07 16.70
N VAL A 14 -5.33 5.74 17.97
CA VAL A 14 -6.29 4.99 18.81
C VAL A 14 -7.62 5.71 18.99
N GLN A 15 -7.64 7.05 18.96
CA GLN A 15 -8.86 7.85 19.13
C GLN A 15 -9.91 7.62 18.04
N PHE A 16 -9.47 7.27 16.83
CA PHE A 16 -10.34 7.02 15.69
C PHE A 16 -10.21 5.58 15.20
N ALA A 17 -9.91 4.66 16.12
CA ALA A 17 -9.85 3.24 15.81
C ALA A 17 -11.17 2.73 15.22
N ASN A 18 -11.08 1.79 14.29
CA ASN A 18 -12.24 1.18 13.63
C ASN A 18 -13.07 2.16 12.79
N THR A 19 -12.48 3.23 12.29
CA THR A 19 -13.12 4.11 11.32
C THR A 19 -13.33 3.36 10.00
N ILE A 20 -14.52 3.49 9.43
CA ILE A 20 -14.89 2.89 8.15
C ILE A 20 -15.13 4.00 7.14
N THR A 21 -14.47 3.90 5.98
CA THR A 21 -14.78 4.72 4.81
C THR A 21 -15.43 3.85 3.76
N GLY A 22 -16.50 4.32 3.13
CA GLY A 22 -17.27 3.56 2.16
C GLY A 22 -17.14 4.10 0.75
N GLY A 23 -17.22 3.22 -0.22
CA GLY A 23 -17.21 3.51 -1.63
C GLY A 23 -17.55 2.28 -2.45
N ARG A 24 -17.03 2.24 -3.67
CA ARG A 24 -17.22 1.13 -4.62
C ARG A 24 -15.89 0.68 -5.17
N ILE A 25 -15.87 -0.53 -5.69
CA ILE A 25 -14.79 -1.00 -6.54
C ILE A 25 -14.92 -0.31 -7.89
N SER A 26 -13.98 0.57 -8.22
CA SER A 26 -13.96 1.34 -9.46
C SER A 26 -13.38 0.50 -10.61
N ALA A 27 -12.33 -0.28 -10.33
CA ALA A 27 -11.70 -1.19 -11.28
C ALA A 27 -11.02 -2.36 -10.56
N ILE A 28 -10.86 -3.47 -11.28
CA ILE A 28 -10.03 -4.60 -10.89
C ILE A 28 -8.92 -4.79 -11.91
N ASN A 29 -7.85 -5.48 -11.53
CA ASN A 29 -6.70 -5.75 -12.41
C ASN A 29 -6.11 -4.47 -13.03
N ARG A 30 -6.00 -3.42 -12.22
CA ARG A 30 -5.37 -2.17 -12.64
C ARG A 30 -3.87 -2.27 -12.47
N ASP A 31 -3.14 -2.33 -13.57
CA ASP A 31 -1.69 -2.36 -13.55
C ASP A 31 -1.13 -0.95 -13.35
N LEU A 32 -0.36 -0.79 -12.28
CA LEU A 32 0.37 0.45 -11.97
C LEU A 32 1.86 0.13 -11.80
N THR A 33 2.70 1.00 -12.35
CA THR A 33 4.15 0.92 -12.10
C THR A 33 4.48 1.71 -10.85
N VAL A 34 4.95 1.00 -9.84
CA VAL A 34 5.37 1.59 -8.55
C VAL A 34 6.81 1.15 -8.27
N ASN A 35 7.75 2.11 -8.14
CA ASN A 35 9.17 1.84 -7.93
C ASN A 35 9.74 0.82 -8.93
N ASP A 36 9.52 1.05 -10.23
CA ASP A 36 9.95 0.20 -11.36
C ASP A 36 9.39 -1.23 -11.35
N ARG A 37 8.31 -1.47 -10.60
CA ARG A 37 7.58 -2.74 -10.58
C ARG A 37 6.15 -2.52 -11.01
N VAL A 38 5.66 -3.39 -11.86
CA VAL A 38 4.23 -3.44 -12.21
C VAL A 38 3.49 -4.19 -11.10
N MET A 39 2.47 -3.55 -10.54
CA MET A 39 1.58 -4.14 -9.55
C MET A 39 0.15 -4.12 -10.09
N THR A 40 -0.51 -5.27 -10.02
CA THR A 40 -1.93 -5.40 -10.39
C THR A 40 -2.79 -5.15 -9.16
N LEU A 41 -3.58 -4.10 -9.18
CA LEU A 41 -4.28 -3.55 -8.01
C LEU A 41 -5.80 -3.49 -8.22
N ILE A 42 -6.51 -3.41 -7.10
CA ILE A 42 -7.92 -3.01 -7.05
C ILE A 42 -7.97 -1.49 -6.90
N GLN A 43 -8.81 -0.85 -7.72
CA GLN A 43 -9.11 0.58 -7.60
C GLN A 43 -10.46 0.77 -6.92
N THR A 44 -10.54 1.71 -5.99
CA THR A 44 -11.75 2.08 -5.26
C THR A 44 -11.89 3.60 -5.12
N ASP A 45 -13.11 4.10 -5.03
CA ASP A 45 -13.39 5.49 -4.69
C ASP A 45 -13.63 5.69 -3.18
N ALA A 46 -13.57 4.63 -2.38
CA ALA A 46 -13.50 4.76 -0.93
C ALA A 46 -12.26 5.57 -0.54
N SER A 47 -12.39 6.49 0.40
CA SER A 47 -11.28 7.34 0.84
C SER A 47 -10.17 6.50 1.47
N ILE A 48 -9.02 6.45 0.80
CA ILE A 48 -7.80 5.80 1.30
C ILE A 48 -6.79 6.89 1.71
N ASN A 49 -6.33 6.81 2.94
CA ASN A 49 -5.41 7.77 3.54
C ASN A 49 -4.43 7.05 4.48
N ASN A 50 -3.54 7.82 5.10
CA ASN A 50 -2.53 7.25 6.02
C ASN A 50 -3.13 6.54 7.23
N GLY A 51 -4.38 6.82 7.56
CA GLY A 51 -5.04 6.23 8.73
C GLY A 51 -5.69 4.89 8.48
N ASN A 52 -6.02 4.56 7.23
CA ASN A 52 -6.55 3.24 6.87
C ASN A 52 -5.61 2.43 5.96
N SER A 53 -4.43 2.98 5.64
CA SER A 53 -3.38 2.27 4.91
C SER A 53 -2.87 1.06 5.70
N GLY A 54 -2.78 -0.09 5.07
CA GLY A 54 -2.48 -1.37 5.71
C GLY A 54 -3.71 -2.06 6.32
N GLY A 55 -4.87 -1.41 6.29
CA GLY A 55 -6.14 -1.97 6.75
C GLY A 55 -6.83 -2.84 5.70
N ALA A 56 -7.94 -3.42 6.11
CA ALA A 56 -8.75 -4.26 5.24
C ALA A 56 -9.65 -3.44 4.32
N LEU A 57 -9.71 -3.83 3.04
CA LEU A 57 -10.81 -3.49 2.15
C LEU A 57 -11.78 -4.67 2.15
N ILE A 58 -13.01 -4.45 2.55
CA ILE A 58 -14.03 -5.50 2.66
C ILE A 58 -15.20 -5.27 1.70
N ASN A 59 -15.89 -6.33 1.35
CA ASN A 59 -17.14 -6.27 0.59
C ASN A 59 -18.35 -6.13 1.54
N LYS A 60 -19.55 -6.06 0.97
CA LYS A 60 -20.81 -5.96 1.74
C LYS A 60 -21.09 -7.18 2.63
N TYR A 61 -20.41 -8.28 2.44
CA TYR A 61 -20.54 -9.50 3.24
C TYR A 61 -19.51 -9.58 4.37
N GLY A 62 -18.65 -8.56 4.53
CA GLY A 62 -17.58 -8.54 5.51
C GLY A 62 -16.36 -9.37 5.12
N GLN A 63 -16.26 -9.82 3.87
CA GLN A 63 -15.11 -10.56 3.38
C GLN A 63 -14.00 -9.60 2.97
N VAL A 64 -12.77 -9.90 3.36
CA VAL A 64 -11.59 -9.13 2.95
C VAL A 64 -11.29 -9.41 1.48
N VAL A 65 -11.31 -8.36 0.66
CA VAL A 65 -11.01 -8.42 -0.78
C VAL A 65 -9.66 -7.82 -1.12
N GLY A 66 -9.10 -7.01 -0.24
CA GLY A 66 -7.79 -6.39 -0.44
C GLY A 66 -7.21 -5.76 0.81
N ILE A 67 -5.97 -5.28 0.69
CA ILE A 67 -5.26 -4.50 1.70
C ILE A 67 -5.02 -3.11 1.15
N THR A 68 -5.54 -2.09 1.83
CA THR A 68 -5.47 -0.70 1.38
C THR A 68 -4.05 -0.13 1.48
N SER A 69 -3.69 0.75 0.56
CA SER A 69 -2.39 1.42 0.58
C SER A 69 -2.47 2.86 0.09
N ALA A 70 -2.34 3.81 1.00
CA ALA A 70 -2.27 5.23 0.68
C ALA A 70 -1.04 5.59 -0.15
N LYS A 71 0.08 4.89 0.07
CA LYS A 71 1.33 5.11 -0.68
C LYS A 71 1.17 4.79 -2.17
N LEU A 72 0.42 3.75 -2.50
CA LEU A 72 0.14 3.41 -3.89
C LEU A 72 -0.72 4.49 -4.57
N SER A 73 -1.71 5.02 -3.85
CA SER A 73 -2.56 6.11 -4.34
C SER A 73 -1.77 7.38 -4.60
N GLY A 74 -0.86 7.77 -3.72
CA GLY A 74 0.01 8.93 -3.89
C GLY A 74 1.02 8.76 -5.03
N ASN A 75 1.64 7.61 -5.16
CA ASN A 75 2.68 7.36 -6.17
C ASN A 75 2.14 7.23 -7.60
N ALA A 76 0.88 6.85 -7.76
CA ALA A 76 0.27 6.68 -9.08
C ALA A 76 0.14 8.00 -9.87
N PHE A 77 0.13 9.13 -9.18
CA PHE A 77 -0.12 10.45 -9.76
C PHE A 77 0.97 11.49 -9.44
N GLY A 78 2.15 11.05 -9.01
CA GLY A 78 3.21 11.95 -8.57
C GLY A 78 2.84 12.63 -7.24
N SER A 79 3.06 13.94 -7.13
CA SER A 79 2.70 14.70 -5.93
C SER A 79 1.23 15.15 -5.89
N ALA A 80 0.45 14.85 -6.93
CA ALA A 80 -0.96 15.21 -6.97
C ALA A 80 -1.82 14.12 -6.31
N THR A 81 -2.60 14.47 -5.30
CA THR A 81 -3.66 13.62 -4.77
C THR A 81 -4.89 13.75 -5.68
N VAL A 82 -5.30 12.66 -6.29
CA VAL A 82 -6.55 12.63 -7.06
C VAL A 82 -7.64 12.07 -6.15
N GLU A 83 -8.63 12.89 -5.84
CA GLU A 83 -9.78 12.44 -5.05
C GLU A 83 -10.54 11.32 -5.76
N GLY A 84 -11.04 10.36 -4.98
CA GLY A 84 -11.80 9.23 -5.51
C GLY A 84 -10.95 8.16 -6.21
N MET A 85 -9.63 8.19 -6.05
CA MET A 85 -8.74 7.15 -6.59
C MET A 85 -7.87 6.54 -5.48
N GLY A 86 -8.41 5.55 -4.83
CA GLY A 86 -7.71 4.70 -3.87
C GLY A 86 -7.30 3.37 -4.48
N PHE A 87 -6.26 2.75 -3.93
CA PHE A 87 -5.77 1.46 -4.40
C PHE A 87 -5.59 0.48 -3.24
N ALA A 88 -5.85 -0.78 -3.54
CA ALA A 88 -5.64 -1.89 -2.62
C ALA A 88 -4.95 -3.06 -3.33
N ILE A 89 -4.10 -3.76 -2.57
CA ILE A 89 -3.49 -5.01 -3.02
C ILE A 89 -4.55 -6.10 -2.94
N PRO A 90 -4.84 -6.85 -4.03
CA PRO A 90 -5.81 -7.94 -4.00
C PRO A 90 -5.46 -8.96 -2.93
N ILE A 91 -6.47 -9.44 -2.21
CA ILE A 91 -6.24 -10.40 -1.10
C ILE A 91 -5.58 -11.70 -1.58
N ASN A 92 -5.90 -12.16 -2.78
CA ASN A 92 -5.29 -13.37 -3.34
C ASN A 92 -3.78 -13.20 -3.54
N THR A 93 -3.32 -12.01 -3.99
CA THR A 93 -1.89 -11.68 -4.07
C THR A 93 -1.25 -11.58 -2.69
N ALA A 94 -1.92 -10.92 -1.74
CA ALA A 94 -1.41 -10.75 -0.40
C ALA A 94 -1.34 -12.07 0.37
N LYS A 95 -2.31 -12.98 0.16
CA LYS A 95 -2.39 -14.26 0.85
C LYS A 95 -1.16 -15.13 0.62
N ASP A 96 -0.69 -15.25 -0.61
CA ASP A 96 0.49 -16.04 -0.93
C ASP A 96 1.73 -15.53 -0.19
N ILE A 97 1.89 -14.20 -0.13
CA ILE A 97 2.99 -13.55 0.60
C ILE A 97 2.84 -13.76 2.10
N VAL A 98 1.63 -13.60 2.65
CA VAL A 98 1.36 -13.79 4.09
C VAL A 98 1.58 -15.23 4.51
N ASP A 99 1.12 -16.19 3.74
CA ASP A 99 1.31 -17.61 4.01
C ASP A 99 2.80 -17.96 4.06
N GLU A 100 3.59 -17.43 3.12
CA GLU A 100 5.04 -17.64 3.08
C GLU A 100 5.75 -16.99 4.29
N LEU A 101 5.35 -15.78 4.67
CA LEU A 101 5.87 -15.11 5.87
C LEU A 101 5.54 -15.88 7.16
N ILE A 102 4.34 -16.43 7.28
CA ILE A 102 3.93 -17.22 8.44
C ILE A 102 4.75 -18.51 8.53
N GLN A 103 4.97 -19.19 7.40
CA GLN A 103 5.68 -20.47 7.37
C GLN A 103 7.20 -20.31 7.53
N ASN A 104 7.81 -19.33 6.91
CA ASN A 104 9.26 -19.20 6.76
C ASN A 104 9.86 -17.98 7.48
N GLY A 105 9.05 -16.97 7.82
CA GLY A 105 9.51 -15.69 8.34
C GLY A 105 10.11 -14.75 7.28
N TYR A 106 10.16 -15.17 6.03
CA TYR A 106 10.63 -14.36 4.90
C TYR A 106 9.92 -14.76 3.59
N VAL A 107 10.00 -13.92 2.58
CA VAL A 107 9.46 -14.20 1.25
C VAL A 107 10.60 -14.62 0.33
N SER A 108 10.51 -15.83 -0.22
CA SER A 108 11.52 -16.36 -1.14
C SER A 108 11.60 -15.51 -2.42
N GLY A 109 12.80 -15.39 -2.98
CA GLY A 109 13.03 -14.58 -4.18
C GLY A 109 12.99 -13.05 -3.97
N ARG A 110 12.86 -12.57 -2.72
CA ARG A 110 12.98 -11.15 -2.36
C ARG A 110 14.19 -10.96 -1.44
N PRO A 111 15.41 -10.88 -1.98
CA PRO A 111 16.61 -10.72 -1.17
C PRO A 111 16.57 -9.38 -0.43
N SER A 112 16.96 -9.42 0.84
CA SER A 112 17.18 -8.25 1.68
C SER A 112 18.57 -8.34 2.27
N ILE A 113 19.36 -7.29 2.13
CA ILE A 113 20.68 -7.22 2.76
C ILE A 113 20.61 -6.72 4.22
N GLY A 114 19.41 -6.41 4.71
CA GLY A 114 19.19 -6.03 6.11
C GLY A 114 19.89 -4.73 6.54
N ILE A 115 20.27 -3.89 5.59
CA ILE A 115 20.89 -2.59 5.85
C ILE A 115 20.00 -1.45 5.38
N THR A 116 19.99 -0.39 6.16
CA THR A 116 19.37 0.88 5.78
C THR A 116 20.46 1.87 5.39
N GLY A 117 20.32 2.48 4.23
CA GLY A 117 21.27 3.47 3.74
C GLY A 117 20.57 4.79 3.40
N GLN A 118 21.24 5.89 3.64
CA GLN A 118 20.83 7.22 3.21
C GLN A 118 21.85 7.78 2.24
N ASN A 119 21.37 8.36 1.14
CA ASN A 119 22.25 9.08 0.24
C ASN A 119 22.75 10.35 0.95
N VAL A 120 24.04 10.54 0.93
CA VAL A 120 24.71 11.73 1.46
C VAL A 120 25.55 12.37 0.38
N GLU A 121 25.58 13.68 0.39
CA GLU A 121 26.39 14.50 -0.50
C GLU A 121 27.22 15.46 0.34
N SER A 122 28.49 15.67 -0.04
CA SER A 122 29.32 16.65 0.65
C SER A 122 28.80 18.07 0.43
N ALA A 123 29.07 18.97 1.36
CA ALA A 123 28.60 20.35 1.31
C ALA A 123 29.08 21.11 0.06
N ASP A 124 30.15 20.66 -0.58
CA ASP A 124 30.69 21.22 -1.83
C ASP A 124 30.21 20.49 -3.09
N GLY A 125 29.33 19.48 -2.94
CA GLY A 125 28.75 18.72 -4.05
C GLY A 125 29.72 17.81 -4.81
N LYS A 126 30.97 17.67 -4.33
CA LYS A 126 32.00 16.92 -5.05
C LYS A 126 32.04 15.43 -4.75
N VAL A 127 31.49 15.05 -3.61
CA VAL A 127 31.46 13.65 -3.17
C VAL A 127 30.02 13.29 -2.81
N SER A 128 29.54 12.21 -3.40
CA SER A 128 28.26 11.59 -3.04
C SER A 128 28.47 10.13 -2.67
N GLY A 129 27.63 9.61 -1.78
CA GLY A 129 27.75 8.24 -1.32
C GLY A 129 26.53 7.78 -0.56
N VAL A 130 26.59 6.59 -0.01
CA VAL A 130 25.55 6.02 0.83
C VAL A 130 26.10 5.84 2.25
N GLN A 131 25.46 6.49 3.20
CA GLN A 131 25.72 6.27 4.62
C GLN A 131 24.82 5.15 5.13
N TYR A 132 25.41 4.13 5.74
CA TYR A 132 24.66 3.06 6.38
C TYR A 132 24.18 3.52 7.76
N ILE A 133 22.92 3.26 8.03
CA ILE A 133 22.28 3.54 9.32
C ILE A 133 21.92 2.19 9.92
N HIS A 134 22.43 1.93 11.13
CA HIS A 134 22.11 0.72 11.89
C HIS A 134 20.73 0.82 12.54
#